data_7c19b06692b872d6b3e5ed7c4938580d
#
_entry.id   7c19b06692b872d6b3e5ed7c4938580d
#
_cell.length_a   1.000
_cell.length_b   1.000
_cell.length_c   1.000
_cell.angle_alpha   90.00
_cell.angle_beta   90.00
_cell.angle_gamma   90.00
#
_symmetry.space_group_name_H-M   'P 1'
#
loop_
_entity.id
_entity.type
_entity.pdbx_description
1 polymer ?
#
loop_
_entity_poly.entity_id
_entity_poly.type
_entity_poly.pdbx_seq_one_letter_code
_entity_poly.pdbx_strand_id
1 'polypeptide(L)'
;MNFKEFMKQFKKIEPLSNFQIIDKCAELKIKHFKGVFMRDEIKNRRPTKNECMIINTDHSSNGGTHWTCLYIDKGKSYYFDSYGFEPPLEVKQYCKGPRVYSSFQIQKMNQVICGHYCIYALYRLSNGQEFYDILNELCRNNA
;
A
#
# COMPACT_ATOMS: atom_id res chain seq x y z
N MET A 1 -7.78 15.77 -0.61
CA MET A 1 -7.38 15.54 0.80
C MET A 1 -5.89 15.21 0.81
N ASN A 2 -5.11 15.89 1.64
CA ASN A 2 -3.69 15.60 1.82
C ASN A 2 -3.51 14.58 2.96
N PHE A 3 -2.26 14.13 3.18
CA PHE A 3 -1.99 13.09 4.18
C PHE A 3 -2.35 13.56 5.60
N LYS A 4 -2.07 14.81 5.94
CA LYS A 4 -2.38 15.36 7.25
C LYS A 4 -3.90 15.34 7.52
N GLU A 5 -4.69 15.75 6.52
CA GLU A 5 -6.14 15.71 6.60
C GLU A 5 -6.67 14.28 6.69
N PHE A 6 -6.07 13.37 5.91
CA PHE A 6 -6.41 11.95 5.95
C PHE A 6 -6.19 11.39 7.36
N MET A 7 -5.05 11.67 7.98
CA MET A 7 -4.72 11.15 9.31
C MET A 7 -5.68 11.65 10.39
N LYS A 8 -6.27 12.83 10.22
CA LYS A 8 -7.27 13.38 11.16
C LYS A 8 -8.56 12.56 11.22
N GLN A 9 -8.80 11.68 10.25
CA GLN A 9 -9.98 10.81 10.26
C GLN A 9 -9.87 9.68 11.28
N PHE A 10 -8.67 9.43 11.80
CA PHE A 10 -8.46 8.35 12.78
C PHE A 10 -8.46 8.93 14.18
N LYS A 11 -9.34 8.41 15.03
CA LYS A 11 -9.45 8.85 16.43
C LYS A 11 -8.20 8.51 17.24
N LYS A 12 -7.53 7.43 16.88
CA LYS A 12 -6.37 6.89 17.57
C LYS A 12 -5.32 6.49 16.54
N ILE A 13 -4.07 6.83 16.79
CA ILE A 13 -2.97 6.39 15.93
C ILE A 13 -2.44 5.07 16.49
N GLU A 14 -2.84 3.98 15.86
CA GLU A 14 -2.48 2.61 16.26
C GLU A 14 -2.35 1.74 15.03
N PRO A 15 -1.69 0.57 15.12
CA PRO A 15 -1.62 -0.35 13.98
C PRO A 15 -3.02 -0.74 13.50
N LEU A 16 -3.22 -0.73 12.20
CA LEU A 16 -4.50 -1.10 11.61
C LEU A 16 -4.58 -2.61 11.39
N SER A 17 -5.74 -3.20 11.70
CA SER A 17 -6.04 -4.57 11.34
C SER A 17 -6.43 -4.65 9.85
N ASN A 18 -6.43 -5.88 9.31
CA ASN A 18 -6.90 -6.12 7.95
C ASN A 18 -8.36 -5.65 7.78
N PHE A 19 -9.21 -5.84 8.78
CA PHE A 19 -10.62 -5.42 8.71
C PHE A 19 -10.74 -3.90 8.65
N GLN A 20 -9.96 -3.18 9.46
CA GLN A 20 -9.95 -1.72 9.45
C GLN A 20 -9.46 -1.17 8.12
N ILE A 21 -8.46 -1.81 7.52
CA ILE A 21 -7.93 -1.44 6.20
C ILE A 21 -9.00 -1.61 5.13
N ILE A 22 -9.66 -2.78 5.10
CA ILE A 22 -10.71 -3.08 4.13
C ILE A 22 -11.85 -2.05 4.24
N ASP A 23 -12.30 -1.77 5.47
CA ASP A 23 -13.38 -0.83 5.70
C ASP A 23 -13.03 0.59 5.23
N LYS A 24 -11.81 1.05 5.49
CA LYS A 24 -11.38 2.38 5.07
C LYS A 24 -11.23 2.46 3.55
N CYS A 25 -10.73 1.44 2.90
CA CYS A 25 -10.62 1.40 1.44
C CYS A 25 -12.01 1.44 0.78
N ALA A 26 -12.99 0.77 1.37
CA ALA A 26 -14.38 0.81 0.89
C ALA A 26 -14.99 2.22 1.08
N GLU A 27 -14.79 2.81 2.25
CA GLU A 27 -15.26 4.16 2.56
C GLU A 27 -14.70 5.20 1.59
N LEU A 28 -13.43 5.10 1.23
CA LEU A 28 -12.76 6.00 0.31
C LEU A 28 -13.04 5.68 -1.16
N LYS A 29 -13.78 4.61 -1.43
CA LYS A 29 -14.15 4.18 -2.79
C LYS A 29 -12.94 3.99 -3.69
N ILE A 30 -11.90 3.35 -3.15
CA ILE A 30 -10.69 3.06 -3.91
C ILE A 30 -11.03 2.08 -5.04
N LYS A 31 -10.74 2.48 -6.29
CA LYS A 31 -11.11 1.71 -7.48
C LYS A 31 -10.30 0.43 -7.61
N HIS A 32 -10.97 -0.65 -8.04
CA HIS A 32 -10.34 -1.93 -8.36
C HIS A 32 -9.61 -2.57 -7.17
N PHE A 33 -10.04 -2.24 -5.95
CA PHE A 33 -9.44 -2.81 -4.74
C PHE A 33 -9.84 -4.28 -4.58
N LYS A 34 -8.87 -5.17 -4.52
CA LYS A 34 -9.09 -6.61 -4.45
C LYS A 34 -9.06 -7.16 -3.04
N GLY A 35 -8.51 -6.44 -2.10
CA GLY A 35 -8.48 -6.85 -0.70
C GLY A 35 -7.12 -6.73 -0.07
N VAL A 36 -6.99 -7.41 1.07
CA VAL A 36 -5.78 -7.44 1.90
C VAL A 36 -5.25 -8.86 1.92
N PHE A 37 -3.97 -9.03 1.63
CA PHE A 37 -3.34 -10.34 1.51
C PHE A 37 -2.04 -10.41 2.27
N MET A 38 -1.70 -11.57 2.80
CA MET A 38 -0.34 -11.88 3.23
C MET A 38 0.48 -12.22 1.97
N ARG A 39 1.81 -12.05 2.05
CA ARG A 39 2.68 -12.21 0.87
C ARG A 39 2.53 -13.56 0.16
N ASP A 40 2.29 -14.63 0.92
CA ASP A 40 2.14 -15.98 0.36
C ASP A 40 0.75 -16.22 -0.26
N GLU A 41 -0.25 -15.42 0.11
CA GLU A 41 -1.62 -15.62 -0.37
C GLU A 41 -1.82 -15.17 -1.81
N ILE A 42 -0.95 -14.31 -2.34
CA ILE A 42 -1.10 -13.80 -3.71
C ILE A 42 -0.57 -14.75 -4.78
N LYS A 43 0.23 -15.75 -4.43
CA LYS A 43 0.91 -16.59 -5.43
C LYS A 43 -0.06 -17.45 -6.27
N ASN A 44 -1.26 -17.70 -5.78
CA ASN A 44 -2.28 -18.46 -6.53
C ASN A 44 -3.26 -17.55 -7.28
N ARG A 45 -3.04 -16.25 -7.24
CA ARG A 45 -3.87 -15.28 -7.95
C ARG A 45 -3.21 -14.93 -9.29
N ARG A 46 -4.04 -14.46 -10.23
CA ARG A 46 -3.55 -13.94 -11.51
C ARG A 46 -3.82 -12.44 -11.57
N PRO A 47 -2.83 -11.63 -11.90
CA PRO A 47 -3.02 -10.18 -11.99
C PRO A 47 -3.94 -9.81 -13.15
N THR A 48 -4.71 -8.75 -12.95
CA THR A 48 -5.46 -8.09 -14.00
C THR A 48 -4.73 -6.80 -14.40
N LYS A 49 -5.16 -6.17 -15.50
CA LYS A 49 -4.52 -4.93 -15.97
C LYS A 49 -4.75 -3.75 -15.03
N ASN A 50 -5.86 -3.76 -14.29
CA ASN A 50 -6.21 -2.68 -13.36
C ASN A 50 -6.68 -3.30 -12.06
N GLU A 51 -5.87 -3.17 -11.03
CA GLU A 51 -6.22 -3.67 -9.71
C GLU A 51 -5.31 -3.04 -8.66
N CYS A 52 -5.75 -3.07 -7.41
CA CYS A 52 -4.87 -2.70 -6.31
C CYS A 52 -5.19 -3.56 -5.09
N MET A 53 -4.21 -3.64 -4.19
CA MET A 53 -4.33 -4.45 -2.98
C MET A 53 -3.33 -3.98 -1.93
N ILE A 54 -3.58 -4.35 -0.69
CA ILE A 54 -2.66 -4.12 0.40
C ILE A 54 -2.10 -5.47 0.81
N ILE A 55 -0.77 -5.54 0.95
CA ILE A 55 -0.03 -6.79 1.15
C ILE A 55 0.79 -6.68 2.41
N ASN A 56 0.65 -7.66 3.31
CA ASN A 56 1.54 -7.78 4.44
C ASN A 56 2.80 -8.51 4.00
N THR A 57 3.97 -8.00 4.38
CA THR A 57 5.26 -8.59 4.00
C THR A 57 5.59 -9.84 4.80
N ASP A 58 4.75 -10.18 5.78
CA ASP A 58 4.91 -11.39 6.55
C ASP A 58 4.16 -12.56 5.91
N HIS A 59 4.53 -13.76 6.29
CA HIS A 59 3.86 -14.98 5.87
C HIS A 59 2.58 -15.16 6.69
N SER A 60 1.54 -15.77 6.10
CA SER A 60 0.23 -15.96 6.76
C SER A 60 0.33 -16.73 8.06
N SER A 61 1.35 -17.60 8.21
CA SER A 61 1.59 -18.37 9.44
C SER A 61 2.08 -17.52 10.62
N ASN A 62 2.54 -16.29 10.39
CA ASN A 62 3.17 -15.45 11.41
C ASN A 62 2.32 -14.31 11.94
N GLY A 63 1.14 -14.08 11.41
CA GLY A 63 0.21 -13.08 11.94
C GLY A 63 0.34 -11.66 11.40
N GLY A 64 1.44 -11.32 10.74
CA GLY A 64 1.61 -10.04 10.06
C GLY A 64 2.33 -8.97 10.87
N THR A 65 3.26 -8.25 10.22
CA THR A 65 4.11 -7.24 10.84
C THR A 65 4.15 -5.90 10.12
N HIS A 66 3.98 -5.88 8.80
CA HIS A 66 4.17 -4.65 8.02
C HIS A 66 3.31 -4.65 6.77
N TRP A 67 2.62 -3.53 6.54
CA TRP A 67 1.74 -3.33 5.39
C TRP A 67 2.44 -2.59 4.27
N THR A 68 2.27 -3.09 3.04
CA THR A 68 2.70 -2.45 1.80
C THR A 68 1.51 -2.45 0.84
N CYS A 69 1.63 -1.78 -0.30
CA CYS A 69 0.54 -1.82 -1.27
C CYS A 69 1.04 -1.93 -2.71
N LEU A 70 0.17 -2.47 -3.54
CA LEU A 70 0.42 -2.67 -4.96
C LEU A 70 -0.74 -2.04 -5.74
N TYR A 71 -0.40 -1.25 -6.75
CA TYR A 71 -1.36 -0.63 -7.66
C TYR A 71 -0.94 -0.95 -9.08
N ILE A 72 -1.82 -1.60 -9.84
CA ILE A 72 -1.57 -1.93 -11.24
C ILE A 72 -2.49 -1.10 -12.12
N ASP A 73 -1.91 -0.33 -13.05
CA ASP A 73 -2.63 0.51 -13.99
C ASP A 73 -2.16 0.17 -15.40
N LYS A 74 -3.06 -0.32 -16.24
CA LYS A 74 -2.77 -0.73 -17.61
C LYS A 74 -1.58 -1.68 -17.69
N GLY A 75 -1.47 -2.57 -16.72
CA GLY A 75 -0.40 -3.57 -16.64
C GLY A 75 0.90 -3.09 -16.01
N LYS A 76 1.05 -1.79 -15.74
CA LYS A 76 2.22 -1.26 -15.03
C LYS A 76 1.98 -1.29 -13.53
N SER A 77 2.94 -1.84 -12.80
CA SER A 77 2.82 -2.04 -11.35
C SER A 77 3.56 -0.98 -10.58
N TYR A 78 2.92 -0.46 -9.54
CA TYR A 78 3.51 0.49 -8.59
C TYR A 78 3.44 -0.15 -7.21
N TYR A 79 4.60 -0.41 -6.62
CA TYR A 79 4.69 -1.02 -5.29
C TYR A 79 5.19 0.03 -4.30
N PHE A 80 4.49 0.18 -3.20
CA PHE A 80 4.81 1.15 -2.16
C PHE A 80 5.08 0.45 -0.83
N ASP A 81 6.28 0.66 -0.30
CA ASP A 81 6.68 0.28 1.05
C ASP A 81 7.19 1.53 1.75
N SER A 82 6.56 1.93 2.85
CA SER A 82 6.94 3.13 3.58
C SER A 82 8.35 3.05 4.17
N TYR A 83 8.92 1.85 4.30
CA TYR A 83 10.32 1.69 4.69
C TYR A 83 11.29 1.70 3.50
N GLY A 84 10.78 1.64 2.27
CA GLY A 84 11.61 1.69 1.07
C GLY A 84 12.29 0.39 0.70
N PHE A 85 11.87 -0.74 1.26
CA PHE A 85 12.42 -2.05 0.90
C PHE A 85 11.82 -2.52 -0.43
N GLU A 86 12.58 -3.32 -1.17
CA GLU A 86 12.06 -3.91 -2.39
C GLU A 86 10.94 -4.93 -2.11
N PRO A 87 10.09 -5.19 -3.13
CA PRO A 87 8.99 -6.13 -2.97
C PRO A 87 9.47 -7.53 -2.59
N PRO A 88 8.68 -8.29 -1.81
CA PRO A 88 8.93 -9.71 -1.61
C PRO A 88 8.91 -10.48 -2.93
N LEU A 89 9.53 -11.65 -2.96
CA LEU A 89 9.60 -12.47 -4.16
C LEU A 89 8.21 -12.75 -4.76
N GLU A 90 7.22 -13.03 -3.92
CA GLU A 90 5.86 -13.33 -4.36
C GLU A 90 5.25 -12.16 -5.15
N VAL A 91 5.52 -10.92 -4.72
CA VAL A 91 5.06 -9.71 -5.42
C VAL A 91 5.80 -9.57 -6.76
N LYS A 92 7.12 -9.79 -6.76
CA LYS A 92 7.90 -9.73 -8.00
C LYS A 92 7.40 -10.73 -9.04
N GLN A 93 7.03 -11.92 -8.60
CA GLN A 93 6.50 -12.97 -9.48
C GLN A 93 5.09 -12.65 -9.94
N TYR A 94 4.30 -11.99 -9.11
CA TYR A 94 2.93 -11.61 -9.43
C TYR A 94 2.87 -10.56 -10.54
N CYS A 95 3.77 -9.59 -10.51
CA CYS A 95 3.78 -8.47 -11.46
C CYS A 95 4.43 -8.88 -12.78
N LYS A 96 3.65 -8.93 -13.86
CA LYS A 96 4.11 -9.42 -15.18
C LYS A 96 4.65 -8.32 -16.08
N GLY A 97 4.24 -7.07 -15.89
CA GLY A 97 4.66 -5.95 -16.73
C GLY A 97 5.73 -5.10 -16.06
N PRO A 98 5.93 -3.85 -16.54
CA PRO A 98 6.88 -2.92 -15.93
C PRO A 98 6.55 -2.67 -14.46
N ARG A 99 7.58 -2.54 -13.63
CA ARG A 99 7.45 -2.35 -12.19
C ARG A 99 8.19 -1.12 -11.74
N VAL A 100 7.54 -0.33 -10.88
CA VAL A 100 8.14 0.82 -10.20
C VAL A 100 7.89 0.62 -8.70
N TYR A 101 8.88 0.88 -7.88
CA TYR A 101 8.68 0.81 -6.44
C TYR A 101 9.45 1.90 -5.72
N SER A 102 8.92 2.29 -4.55
CA SER A 102 9.59 3.24 -3.68
C SER A 102 10.89 2.63 -3.17
N SER A 103 11.99 3.38 -3.30
CA SER A 103 13.33 2.88 -2.96
C SER A 103 13.96 3.65 -1.81
N PHE A 104 13.18 4.46 -1.09
CA PHE A 104 13.68 5.24 0.02
C PHE A 104 12.69 5.21 1.19
N GLN A 105 13.22 5.35 2.39
CA GLN A 105 12.44 5.29 3.62
C GLN A 105 11.65 6.58 3.84
N ILE A 106 10.34 6.44 4.05
CA ILE A 106 9.44 7.53 4.41
C ILE A 106 9.06 7.42 5.88
N GLN A 107 8.62 6.24 6.30
CA GLN A 107 8.20 5.98 7.67
C GLN A 107 9.40 5.73 8.57
N LYS A 108 9.40 6.34 9.75
CA LYS A 108 10.40 6.04 10.79
C LYS A 108 10.13 4.65 11.35
N MET A 109 11.20 3.94 11.71
CA MET A 109 11.10 2.53 12.14
C MET A 109 10.24 2.32 13.39
N ASN A 110 10.09 3.34 14.21
CA ASN A 110 9.26 3.26 15.43
C ASN A 110 7.81 3.70 15.24
N GLN A 111 7.40 4.03 14.02
CA GLN A 111 6.02 4.41 13.70
C GLN A 111 5.18 3.17 13.40
N VAL A 112 3.87 3.25 13.69
CA VAL A 112 2.92 2.14 13.50
C VAL A 112 1.92 2.42 12.38
N ILE A 113 2.23 3.35 11.48
CA ILE A 113 1.28 3.87 10.49
C ILE A 113 1.51 3.36 9.07
N CYS A 114 2.15 2.19 8.92
CA CYS A 114 2.37 1.63 7.59
C CYS A 114 1.06 1.37 6.83
N GLY A 115 0.04 0.88 7.53
CA GLY A 115 -1.29 0.69 6.92
C GLY A 115 -1.93 2.00 6.48
N HIS A 116 -1.77 3.05 7.26
CA HIS A 116 -2.27 4.39 6.94
C HIS A 116 -1.61 4.92 5.67
N TYR A 117 -0.29 4.79 5.54
CA TYR A 117 0.44 5.18 4.34
C TYR A 117 -0.07 4.44 3.11
N CYS A 118 -0.31 3.12 3.25
CA CYS A 118 -0.77 2.30 2.14
C CYS A 118 -2.16 2.72 1.65
N ILE A 119 -3.10 2.91 2.57
CA ILE A 119 -4.46 3.35 2.21
C ILE A 119 -4.40 4.70 1.49
N TYR A 120 -3.64 5.64 2.04
CA TYR A 120 -3.51 6.96 1.45
C TYR A 120 -2.88 6.91 0.07
N ALA A 121 -1.83 6.11 -0.11
CA ALA A 121 -1.17 5.95 -1.41
C ALA A 121 -2.15 5.40 -2.46
N LEU A 122 -2.91 4.35 -2.12
CA LEU A 122 -3.92 3.80 -3.02
C LEU A 122 -5.03 4.82 -3.33
N TYR A 123 -5.46 5.58 -2.33
CA TYR A 123 -6.45 6.62 -2.51
C TYR A 123 -6.00 7.66 -3.54
N ARG A 124 -4.78 8.15 -3.40
CA ARG A 124 -4.24 9.17 -4.30
C ARG A 124 -4.02 8.60 -5.71
N LEU A 125 -3.48 7.38 -5.82
CA LEU A 125 -3.30 6.71 -7.11
C LEU A 125 -4.64 6.47 -7.80
N SER A 126 -5.65 6.04 -7.05
CA SER A 126 -7.01 5.82 -7.55
C SER A 126 -7.64 7.10 -8.08
N ASN A 127 -7.21 8.26 -7.59
CA ASN A 127 -7.69 9.58 -8.05
C ASN A 127 -6.80 10.20 -9.12
N GLY A 128 -5.88 9.43 -9.71
CA GLY A 128 -5.08 9.88 -10.84
C GLY A 128 -3.82 10.64 -10.48
N GLN A 129 -3.39 10.63 -9.22
CA GLN A 129 -2.15 11.29 -8.81
C GLN A 129 -0.94 10.47 -9.24
N GLU A 130 0.15 11.17 -9.61
CA GLU A 130 1.40 10.53 -10.00
C GLU A 130 2.09 9.90 -8.79
N PHE A 131 2.65 8.69 -8.98
CA PHE A 131 3.30 7.94 -7.91
C PHE A 131 4.41 8.75 -7.21
N TYR A 132 5.29 9.37 -8.00
CA TYR A 132 6.40 10.15 -7.42
C TYR A 132 5.93 11.41 -6.69
N ASP A 133 4.84 12.02 -7.14
CA ASP A 133 4.26 13.18 -6.44
C ASP A 133 3.73 12.78 -5.07
N ILE A 134 3.13 11.60 -4.98
CA ILE A 134 2.64 11.06 -3.70
C ILE A 134 3.84 10.82 -2.76
N LEU A 135 4.90 10.18 -3.25
CA LEU A 135 6.10 9.91 -2.47
C LEU A 135 6.74 11.21 -1.96
N ASN A 136 6.81 12.22 -2.82
CA ASN A 136 7.36 13.53 -2.44
C ASN A 136 6.54 14.20 -1.35
N GLU A 137 5.21 14.14 -1.46
CA GLU A 137 4.32 14.67 -0.43
C GLU A 137 4.56 13.98 0.92
N LEU A 138 4.63 12.66 0.91
CA LEU A 138 4.83 11.89 2.14
C LEU A 138 6.20 12.14 2.77
N CYS A 139 7.23 12.32 1.96
CA CYS A 139 8.56 12.68 2.45
C CYS A 139 8.55 14.04 3.15
N ARG A 140 7.88 15.04 2.57
CA ARG A 140 7.79 16.38 3.17
C ARG A 140 7.04 16.36 4.50
N ASN A 141 5.98 15.56 4.60
CA ASN A 141 5.16 15.47 5.82
C ASN A 141 5.88 14.76 6.96
N ASN A 142 6.92 13.98 6.65
CA ASN A 142 7.64 13.18 7.64
C ASN A 142 9.06 13.69 7.90
N ALA A 143 9.40 14.85 7.37
CA ALA A 143 10.72 15.45 7.54
C ALA A 143 10.89 16.03 8.97
#